data_a419f1ffb49af5df5c6f788e12ad5813
#
_entry.id   a419f1ffb49af5df5c6f788e12ad5813
#
_cell.length_a   1.000
_cell.length_b   1.000
_cell.length_c   1.000
_cell.angle_alpha   90.00
_cell.angle_beta   90.00
_cell.angle_gamma   90.00
#
_symmetry.space_group_name_H-M   'P 1'
#
loop_
_entity.id
_entity.type
_entity.pdbx_description
1 polymer ?
#
loop_
_entity_poly.entity_id
_entity_poly.type
_entity_poly.pdbx_seq_one_letter_code
_entity_poly.pdbx_strand_id
1 'polypeptide(L)'
;MAETNVVEKQPVTDEYLKKMDAYWRAANYLGAAQLYLLDNPLLREPLTMEHVKKKIVGHWGTVPGQNFVYVHLNRVIKKYDQDMILISGPGHGGNFFVANTYLEGTYSEVYPNIGEDMDGLKKLCKQFSFPGGISSHVAPETPGSINEGGELGYSLAHSFGAVFDNPDLIAACIVGDGEAETGPLATSWQCNKFLNPKTDGAVLPILHL
;
A
#
# COMPACT_ATOMS: atom_id res chain seq x y z
N MET A 1 21.00 30.96 -11.18
CA MET A 1 21.72 29.82 -10.55
C MET A 1 20.83 29.40 -9.41
N ALA A 2 20.17 28.24 -9.55
CA ALA A 2 19.34 27.70 -8.49
C ALA A 2 20.28 27.21 -7.38
N GLU A 3 20.14 27.72 -6.17
CA GLU A 3 20.80 27.18 -4.99
C GLU A 3 20.33 25.75 -4.81
N THR A 4 21.21 24.80 -5.05
CA THR A 4 20.99 23.41 -4.66
C THR A 4 21.01 23.38 -3.13
N ASN A 5 19.83 23.40 -2.52
CA ASN A 5 19.68 23.06 -1.12
C ASN A 5 20.21 21.64 -0.91
N VAL A 6 21.46 21.55 -0.46
CA VAL A 6 22.02 20.29 0.02
C VAL A 6 21.28 19.98 1.32
N VAL A 7 20.24 19.16 1.21
CA VAL A 7 19.53 18.65 2.39
C VAL A 7 20.55 17.88 3.22
N GLU A 8 20.94 18.43 4.36
CA GLU A 8 21.83 17.76 5.30
C GLU A 8 21.28 16.35 5.56
N LYS A 9 22.10 15.35 5.29
CA LYS A 9 21.79 13.94 5.57
C LYS A 9 21.78 13.74 7.09
N GLN A 10 20.70 14.14 7.75
CA GLN A 10 20.51 13.72 9.13
C GLN A 10 20.35 12.20 9.15
N PRO A 11 21.21 11.49 9.85
CA PRO A 11 21.09 10.04 9.96
C PRO A 11 19.75 9.69 10.62
N VAL A 12 19.17 8.58 10.18
CA VAL A 12 17.95 8.06 10.82
C VAL A 12 18.33 7.60 12.23
N THR A 13 17.66 8.13 13.25
CA THR A 13 17.95 7.77 14.64
C THR A 13 17.40 6.37 14.96
N ASP A 14 17.99 5.71 15.95
CA ASP A 14 17.49 4.41 16.43
C ASP A 14 16.05 4.49 16.95
N GLU A 15 15.68 5.61 17.56
CA GLU A 15 14.29 5.85 18.00
C GLU A 15 13.33 5.89 16.82
N TYR A 16 13.71 6.58 15.74
CA TYR A 16 12.89 6.65 14.54
C TYR A 16 12.76 5.28 13.85
N LEU A 17 13.85 4.51 13.80
CA LEU A 17 13.83 3.13 13.27
C LEU A 17 12.90 2.23 14.09
N LYS A 18 12.90 2.36 15.42
CA LYS A 18 11.97 1.63 16.29
C LYS A 18 10.50 1.97 16.00
N LYS A 19 10.19 3.24 15.72
CA LYS A 19 8.83 3.66 15.33
C LYS A 19 8.43 3.08 13.97
N MET A 20 9.35 3.09 13.01
CA MET A 20 9.11 2.47 11.69
C MET A 20 8.88 0.95 11.81
N ASP A 21 9.69 0.26 12.61
CA ASP A 21 9.52 -1.18 12.89
C ASP A 21 8.17 -1.46 13.56
N ALA A 22 7.79 -0.67 14.55
CA ALA A 22 6.50 -0.82 15.24
C ALA A 22 5.31 -0.64 14.26
N TYR A 23 5.37 0.36 13.40
CA TYR A 23 4.36 0.59 12.37
C TYR A 23 4.29 -0.58 11.37
N TRP A 24 5.44 -0.99 10.83
CA TRP A 24 5.55 -2.12 9.91
C TRP A 24 4.97 -3.40 10.50
N ARG A 25 5.27 -3.68 11.77
CA ARG A 25 4.73 -4.85 12.49
C ARG A 25 3.22 -4.76 12.69
N ALA A 26 2.69 -3.56 13.00
CA ALA A 26 1.26 -3.34 13.14
C ALA A 26 0.54 -3.54 11.79
N ALA A 27 1.08 -3.00 10.70
CA ALA A 27 0.53 -3.17 9.36
C ALA A 27 0.54 -4.66 8.93
N ASN A 28 1.64 -5.38 9.21
CA ASN A 28 1.73 -6.82 8.97
C ASN A 28 0.71 -7.60 9.78
N TYR A 29 0.56 -7.26 11.06
CA TYR A 29 -0.44 -7.91 11.91
C TYR A 29 -1.85 -7.70 11.38
N LEU A 30 -2.21 -6.47 11.01
CA LEU A 30 -3.51 -6.17 10.42
C LEU A 30 -3.72 -6.88 9.08
N GLY A 31 -2.70 -6.98 8.26
CA GLY A 31 -2.75 -7.74 7.02
C GLY A 31 -3.07 -9.22 7.27
N ALA A 32 -2.42 -9.83 8.27
CA ALA A 32 -2.69 -11.21 8.67
C ALA A 32 -4.08 -11.36 9.33
N ALA A 33 -4.44 -10.45 10.23
CA ALA A 33 -5.73 -10.47 10.92
C ALA A 33 -6.91 -10.39 9.93
N GLN A 34 -6.83 -9.51 8.94
CA GLN A 34 -7.82 -9.41 7.87
C GLN A 34 -7.96 -10.72 7.09
N LEU A 35 -6.86 -11.41 6.83
CA LEU A 35 -6.86 -12.64 6.07
C LEU A 35 -7.46 -13.82 6.84
N TYR A 36 -7.15 -13.92 8.13
CA TYR A 36 -7.43 -15.13 8.91
C TYR A 36 -8.55 -14.99 9.94
N LEU A 37 -8.79 -13.79 10.51
CA LEU A 37 -9.65 -13.66 11.67
C LEU A 37 -11.06 -13.17 11.33
N LEU A 38 -12.04 -13.75 12.03
CA LEU A 38 -13.44 -13.28 12.10
C LEU A 38 -13.68 -12.45 13.34
N ASP A 39 -13.01 -12.80 14.44
CA ASP A 39 -13.20 -12.22 15.76
C ASP A 39 -11.89 -12.18 16.53
N ASN A 40 -11.90 -11.56 17.74
CA ASN A 40 -10.76 -11.46 18.64
C ASN A 40 -9.47 -10.89 17.96
N PRO A 41 -9.57 -9.82 17.15
CA PRO A 41 -8.43 -9.33 16.34
C PRO A 41 -7.26 -8.81 17.19
N LEU A 42 -7.46 -8.49 18.47
CA LEU A 42 -6.38 -8.11 19.39
C LEU A 42 -5.92 -9.23 20.32
N LEU A 43 -6.39 -10.46 20.11
CA LEU A 43 -6.03 -11.65 20.88
C LEU A 43 -6.19 -11.43 22.41
N ARG A 44 -7.29 -10.78 22.82
CA ARG A 44 -7.58 -10.51 24.22
C ARG A 44 -7.96 -11.76 25.02
N GLU A 45 -8.32 -12.80 24.33
CA GLU A 45 -8.55 -14.13 24.84
C GLU A 45 -7.79 -15.17 23.98
N PRO A 46 -7.57 -16.39 24.47
CA PRO A 46 -6.90 -17.43 23.69
C PRO A 46 -7.61 -17.68 22.35
N LEU A 47 -6.82 -17.79 21.27
CA LEU A 47 -7.34 -18.03 19.94
C LEU A 47 -8.01 -19.41 19.85
N THR A 48 -9.24 -19.43 19.34
CA THR A 48 -10.00 -20.66 19.06
C THR A 48 -10.35 -20.74 17.59
N MET A 49 -10.78 -21.90 17.13
CA MET A 49 -11.21 -22.10 15.73
C MET A 49 -12.46 -21.26 15.36
N GLU A 50 -13.24 -20.80 16.34
CA GLU A 50 -14.39 -19.93 16.12
C GLU A 50 -13.99 -18.53 15.71
N HIS A 51 -12.79 -18.09 16.14
CA HIS A 51 -12.21 -16.79 15.77
C HIS A 51 -11.63 -16.78 14.36
N VAL A 52 -11.45 -17.95 13.72
CA VAL A 52 -10.77 -18.08 12.43
C VAL A 52 -11.79 -18.24 11.30
N LYS A 53 -11.51 -17.61 10.17
CA LYS A 53 -12.32 -17.77 8.95
C LYS A 53 -12.32 -19.22 8.48
N LYS A 54 -13.49 -19.78 8.21
CA LYS A 54 -13.64 -21.16 7.66
C LYS A 54 -13.12 -21.24 6.22
N LYS A 55 -13.22 -20.16 5.46
CA LYS A 55 -12.73 -20.04 4.10
C LYS A 55 -11.78 -18.85 4.04
N ILE A 56 -10.52 -19.12 3.81
CA ILE A 56 -9.47 -18.10 3.69
C ILE A 56 -9.31 -17.79 2.21
N VAL A 57 -9.47 -16.51 1.84
CA VAL A 57 -9.31 -16.03 0.46
C VAL A 57 -8.46 -14.77 0.51
N GLY A 58 -7.32 -14.78 -0.17
CA GLY A 58 -6.35 -13.71 -0.21
C GLY A 58 -4.92 -14.24 -0.12
N HIS A 59 -3.95 -13.35 -0.04
CA HIS A 59 -2.54 -13.68 -0.07
C HIS A 59 -1.79 -13.01 1.08
N TRP A 60 -0.70 -13.64 1.51
CA TRP A 60 0.17 -13.12 2.56
C TRP A 60 1.59 -12.79 2.05
N GLY A 61 2.12 -13.58 1.12
CA GLY A 61 3.54 -13.59 0.77
C GLY A 61 4.14 -12.23 0.43
N THR A 62 3.44 -11.42 -0.34
CA THR A 62 3.89 -10.07 -0.74
C THR A 62 3.64 -8.98 0.32
N VAL A 63 2.76 -9.22 1.29
CA VAL A 63 2.30 -8.19 2.25
C VAL A 63 3.42 -7.58 3.08
N PRO A 64 4.34 -8.35 3.68
CA PRO A 64 5.43 -7.78 4.47
C PRO A 64 6.37 -6.89 3.67
N GLY A 65 6.68 -7.27 2.43
CA GLY A 65 7.53 -6.47 1.54
C GLY A 65 6.85 -5.18 1.10
N GLN A 66 5.58 -5.24 0.73
CA GLN A 66 4.80 -4.05 0.37
C GLN A 66 4.65 -3.10 1.57
N ASN A 67 4.38 -3.60 2.77
CA ASN A 67 4.37 -2.79 4.00
C ASN A 67 5.73 -2.16 4.29
N PHE A 68 6.83 -2.86 4.01
CA PHE A 68 8.17 -2.32 4.16
C PHE A 68 8.40 -1.13 3.22
N VAL A 69 8.05 -1.26 1.95
CA VAL A 69 8.11 -0.16 0.98
C VAL A 69 7.25 1.01 1.46
N TYR A 70 6.02 0.76 1.87
CA TYR A 70 5.08 1.80 2.34
C TYR A 70 5.65 2.63 3.48
N VAL A 71 6.17 1.98 4.52
CA VAL A 71 6.77 2.66 5.68
C VAL A 71 7.97 3.54 5.26
N HIS A 72 8.79 3.05 4.33
CA HIS A 72 9.94 3.80 3.86
C HIS A 72 9.55 4.99 2.97
N LEU A 73 8.53 4.85 2.13
CA LEU A 73 7.98 5.95 1.34
C LEU A 73 7.37 7.03 2.24
N ASN A 74 6.59 6.64 3.26
CA ASN A 74 6.06 7.58 4.26
C ASN A 74 7.17 8.38 4.96
N ARG A 75 8.30 7.74 5.25
CA ARG A 75 9.46 8.46 5.78
C ARG A 75 9.99 9.49 4.80
N VAL A 76 10.07 9.16 3.52
CA VAL A 76 10.53 10.08 2.48
C VAL A 76 9.55 11.25 2.30
N ILE A 77 8.26 10.95 2.19
CA ILE A 77 7.20 11.95 2.09
C ILE A 77 7.29 12.95 3.24
N LYS A 78 7.31 12.47 4.49
CA LYS A 78 7.38 13.34 5.68
C LYS A 78 8.69 14.12 5.81
N LYS A 79 9.81 13.54 5.36
CA LYS A 79 11.12 14.22 5.48
C LYS A 79 11.28 15.34 4.46
N TYR A 80 10.73 15.18 3.28
CA TYR A 80 10.98 16.06 2.15
C TYR A 80 9.74 16.82 1.69
N ASP A 81 8.61 16.64 2.38
CA ASP A 81 7.31 17.23 2.03
C ASP A 81 6.94 16.95 0.56
N GLN A 82 6.99 15.67 0.19
CA GLN A 82 6.79 15.25 -1.20
C GLN A 82 5.34 14.89 -1.48
N ASP A 83 4.82 15.38 -2.60
CA ASP A 83 3.59 14.89 -3.18
C ASP A 83 3.86 13.52 -3.83
N MET A 84 3.35 12.47 -3.19
CA MET A 84 3.60 11.11 -3.66
C MET A 84 2.35 10.24 -3.54
N ILE A 85 2.12 9.41 -4.56
CA ILE A 85 1.15 8.32 -4.52
C ILE A 85 1.85 6.99 -4.67
N LEU A 86 1.24 5.93 -4.12
CA LEU A 86 1.75 4.56 -4.25
C LEU A 86 0.78 3.71 -5.07
N ILE A 87 1.29 3.08 -6.12
CA ILE A 87 0.59 2.11 -6.95
C ILE A 87 1.21 0.73 -6.73
N SER A 88 0.37 -0.25 -6.44
CA SER A 88 0.80 -1.63 -6.18
C SER A 88 0.51 -2.52 -7.36
N GLY A 89 1.55 -3.04 -8.01
CA GLY A 89 1.47 -4.05 -9.05
C GLY A 89 1.13 -5.45 -8.52
N PRO A 90 1.79 -5.96 -7.45
CA PRO A 90 1.40 -7.22 -6.86
C PRO A 90 0.08 -7.06 -6.05
N GLY A 91 -0.98 -6.75 -6.76
CA GLY A 91 -2.29 -6.38 -6.24
C GLY A 91 -3.00 -7.46 -5.43
N HIS A 92 -2.57 -8.72 -5.58
CA HIS A 92 -3.06 -9.83 -4.75
C HIS A 92 -2.78 -9.63 -3.25
N GLY A 93 -1.88 -8.71 -2.86
CA GLY A 93 -1.65 -8.31 -1.48
C GLY A 93 -2.55 -7.19 -0.97
N GLY A 94 -3.77 -7.02 -1.49
CA GLY A 94 -4.65 -5.88 -1.17
C GLY A 94 -4.86 -5.58 0.31
N ASN A 95 -4.74 -6.60 1.18
CA ASN A 95 -4.79 -6.43 2.63
C ASN A 95 -3.69 -5.52 3.20
N PHE A 96 -2.57 -5.33 2.50
CA PHE A 96 -1.57 -4.36 2.95
C PHE A 96 -2.09 -2.92 2.81
N PHE A 97 -2.74 -2.57 1.69
CA PHE A 97 -3.32 -1.24 1.50
C PHE A 97 -4.41 -0.95 2.53
N VAL A 98 -5.34 -1.89 2.71
CA VAL A 98 -6.41 -1.76 3.72
C VAL A 98 -5.83 -1.59 5.13
N ALA A 99 -4.76 -2.33 5.48
CA ALA A 99 -4.09 -2.20 6.78
C ALA A 99 -3.50 -0.80 6.98
N ASN A 100 -2.79 -0.28 5.97
CA ASN A 100 -2.16 1.03 6.06
C ASN A 100 -3.18 2.17 6.10
N THR A 101 -4.18 2.18 5.23
CA THR A 101 -5.23 3.21 5.22
C THR A 101 -6.07 3.19 6.49
N TYR A 102 -6.25 2.03 7.12
CA TYR A 102 -6.89 1.94 8.44
C TYR A 102 -5.99 2.51 9.55
N LEU A 103 -4.69 2.19 9.56
CA LEU A 103 -3.74 2.74 10.54
C LEU A 103 -3.56 4.26 10.42
N GLU A 104 -3.81 4.82 9.26
CA GLU A 104 -3.74 6.26 9.00
C GLU A 104 -5.04 7.00 9.30
N GLY A 105 -6.12 6.27 9.59
CA GLY A 105 -7.45 6.82 9.84
C GLY A 105 -8.29 7.05 8.58
N THR A 106 -7.68 7.14 7.41
CA THR A 106 -8.37 7.43 6.14
C THR A 106 -9.47 6.42 5.84
N TYR A 107 -9.26 5.14 6.18
CA TYR A 107 -10.28 4.11 5.97
C TYR A 107 -11.55 4.40 6.77
N SER A 108 -11.41 4.79 8.03
CA SER A 108 -12.52 5.11 8.92
C SER A 108 -13.21 6.43 8.59
N GLU A 109 -12.50 7.39 7.98
CA GLU A 109 -13.10 8.62 7.45
C GLU A 109 -14.08 8.32 6.30
N VAL A 110 -13.72 7.42 5.39
CA VAL A 110 -14.57 7.05 4.24
C VAL A 110 -15.65 6.04 4.64
N TYR A 111 -15.31 5.11 5.54
CA TYR A 111 -16.22 4.07 6.03
C TYR A 111 -16.43 4.19 7.56
N PRO A 112 -17.22 5.16 8.03
CA PRO A 112 -17.34 5.46 9.47
C PRO A 112 -17.96 4.35 10.30
N ASN A 113 -18.58 3.36 9.68
CA ASN A 113 -19.03 2.13 10.33
C ASN A 113 -17.89 1.16 10.69
N ILE A 114 -16.68 1.42 10.21
CA ILE A 114 -15.43 0.71 10.52
C ILE A 114 -14.49 1.68 11.23
N GLY A 115 -14.81 1.98 12.49
CA GLY A 115 -14.06 2.94 13.30
C GLY A 115 -12.75 2.38 13.84
N GLU A 116 -11.91 3.26 14.38
CA GLU A 116 -10.63 2.91 15.01
C GLU A 116 -10.83 2.42 16.46
N ASP A 117 -11.75 1.48 16.63
CA ASP A 117 -12.08 0.84 17.90
C ASP A 117 -12.16 -0.69 17.74
N MET A 118 -12.47 -1.40 18.83
CA MET A 118 -12.55 -2.86 18.82
C MET A 118 -13.64 -3.40 17.88
N ASP A 119 -14.76 -2.73 17.79
CA ASP A 119 -15.86 -3.15 16.92
C ASP A 119 -15.52 -2.89 15.44
N GLY A 120 -14.96 -1.72 15.16
CA GLY A 120 -14.46 -1.38 13.81
C GLY A 120 -13.36 -2.30 13.34
N LEU A 121 -12.38 -2.60 14.19
CA LEU A 121 -11.31 -3.53 13.86
C LEU A 121 -11.82 -4.97 13.58
N LYS A 122 -12.80 -5.42 14.36
CA LYS A 122 -13.48 -6.70 14.14
C LYS A 122 -14.22 -6.70 12.80
N LYS A 123 -14.91 -5.62 12.46
CA LYS A 123 -15.59 -5.46 11.17
C LYS A 123 -14.59 -5.43 10.02
N LEU A 124 -13.47 -4.71 10.18
CA LEU A 124 -12.37 -4.66 9.20
C LEU A 124 -11.86 -6.05 8.84
N CYS A 125 -11.56 -6.85 9.86
CA CYS A 125 -11.09 -8.23 9.66
C CYS A 125 -12.17 -9.10 9.00
N LYS A 126 -13.41 -9.01 9.48
CA LYS A 126 -14.52 -9.83 8.99
C LYS A 126 -14.85 -9.57 7.53
N GLN A 127 -14.84 -8.30 7.10
CA GLN A 127 -15.28 -7.91 5.77
C GLN A 127 -14.27 -8.25 4.66
N PHE A 128 -12.98 -8.40 4.99
CA PHE A 128 -11.94 -8.64 3.99
C PHE A 128 -12.21 -9.93 3.23
N SER A 129 -12.27 -9.81 1.90
CA SER A 129 -12.56 -10.92 0.98
C SER A 129 -13.88 -11.65 1.26
N PHE A 130 -14.87 -10.92 1.77
CA PHE A 130 -16.20 -11.43 2.07
C PHE A 130 -17.25 -10.74 1.18
N PRO A 131 -18.33 -11.41 0.77
CA PRO A 131 -19.39 -10.78 -0.04
C PRO A 131 -19.93 -9.50 0.63
N GLY A 132 -19.94 -8.41 -0.11
CA GLY A 132 -20.35 -7.08 0.38
C GLY A 132 -19.31 -6.34 1.20
N GLY A 133 -18.12 -6.91 1.36
CA GLY A 133 -16.96 -6.25 1.98
C GLY A 133 -15.92 -5.78 0.95
N ILE A 134 -14.69 -5.58 1.41
CA ILE A 134 -13.57 -5.16 0.57
C ILE A 134 -12.95 -6.34 -0.18
N SER A 135 -12.47 -6.11 -1.41
CA SER A 135 -11.77 -7.10 -2.23
C SER A 135 -10.47 -7.61 -1.57
N SER A 136 -10.09 -8.85 -1.89
CA SER A 136 -8.79 -9.42 -1.51
C SER A 136 -7.61 -8.79 -2.27
N HIS A 137 -7.88 -8.20 -3.42
CA HIS A 137 -6.90 -7.52 -4.25
C HIS A 137 -7.00 -6.00 -4.07
N VAL A 138 -5.94 -5.30 -4.44
CA VAL A 138 -5.96 -3.84 -4.51
C VAL A 138 -7.10 -3.41 -5.42
N ALA A 139 -7.94 -2.51 -4.92
CA ALA A 139 -9.13 -2.04 -5.64
C ALA A 139 -9.43 -0.59 -5.26
N PRO A 140 -10.11 0.17 -6.15
CA PRO A 140 -10.46 1.57 -5.90
C PRO A 140 -11.38 1.80 -4.70
N GLU A 141 -12.06 0.77 -4.20
CA GLU A 141 -12.86 0.79 -2.98
C GLU A 141 -12.01 0.99 -1.72
N THR A 142 -10.72 0.66 -1.77
CA THR A 142 -9.78 1.04 -0.70
C THR A 142 -9.45 2.52 -0.85
N PRO A 143 -9.73 3.35 0.18
CA PRO A 143 -9.52 4.79 0.11
C PRO A 143 -8.11 5.16 -0.36
N GLY A 144 -8.01 6.06 -1.32
CA GLY A 144 -6.74 6.51 -1.90
C GLY A 144 -6.16 5.60 -2.99
N SER A 145 -6.73 4.42 -3.24
CA SER A 145 -6.33 3.58 -4.37
C SER A 145 -6.95 4.07 -5.68
N ILE A 146 -6.12 4.23 -6.71
CA ILE A 146 -6.55 4.55 -8.07
C ILE A 146 -6.35 3.37 -9.02
N ASN A 147 -5.82 2.26 -8.51
CA ASN A 147 -5.44 1.08 -9.28
C ASN A 147 -6.29 -0.13 -8.90
N GLU A 148 -6.66 -0.90 -9.89
CA GLU A 148 -7.20 -2.25 -9.73
C GLU A 148 -6.06 -3.24 -9.94
N GLY A 149 -5.78 -4.04 -8.92
CA GLY A 149 -4.58 -4.91 -8.88
C GLY A 149 -4.86 -6.37 -9.24
N GLY A 150 -6.05 -6.70 -9.74
CA GLY A 150 -6.42 -8.05 -10.13
C GLY A 150 -5.76 -8.51 -11.43
N GLU A 151 -5.46 -7.58 -12.34
CA GLU A 151 -4.76 -7.84 -13.58
C GLU A 151 -3.31 -7.37 -13.51
N LEU A 152 -2.37 -8.28 -13.74
CA LEU A 152 -0.95 -7.96 -13.72
C LEU A 152 -0.47 -7.27 -15.01
N GLY A 153 0.47 -6.34 -14.86
CA GLY A 153 1.16 -5.70 -15.97
C GLY A 153 0.79 -4.24 -16.24
N TYR A 154 -0.22 -3.69 -15.55
CA TYR A 154 -0.72 -2.34 -15.83
C TYR A 154 -0.27 -1.27 -14.83
N SER A 155 0.27 -1.67 -13.68
CA SER A 155 0.65 -0.74 -12.60
C SER A 155 1.61 0.36 -13.05
N LEU A 156 2.60 0.01 -13.87
CA LEU A 156 3.59 0.97 -14.37
C LEU A 156 2.96 1.95 -15.38
N ALA A 157 2.07 1.48 -16.26
CA ALA A 157 1.33 2.35 -17.18
C ALA A 157 0.41 3.32 -16.43
N HIS A 158 -0.30 2.83 -15.38
CA HIS A 158 -1.11 3.68 -14.51
C HIS A 158 -0.27 4.74 -13.81
N SER A 159 0.93 4.37 -13.35
CA SER A 159 1.86 5.31 -12.70
C SER A 159 2.31 6.42 -13.66
N PHE A 160 2.65 6.08 -14.90
CA PHE A 160 2.96 7.08 -15.93
C PHE A 160 1.76 7.96 -16.25
N GLY A 161 0.55 7.39 -16.35
CA GLY A 161 -0.66 8.15 -16.59
C GLY A 161 -0.98 9.14 -15.47
N ALA A 162 -0.73 8.75 -14.21
CA ALA A 162 -1.02 9.57 -13.04
C ALA A 162 -0.16 10.82 -12.92
N VAL A 163 1.04 10.83 -13.50
CA VAL A 163 1.99 11.95 -13.37
C VAL A 163 1.95 12.93 -14.54
N PHE A 164 1.13 12.69 -15.58
CA PHE A 164 0.96 13.67 -16.64
C PHE A 164 0.34 14.98 -16.10
N ASP A 165 0.83 16.10 -16.59
CA ASP A 165 0.39 17.46 -16.24
C ASP A 165 0.48 17.79 -14.72
N ASN A 166 1.27 17.02 -13.96
CA ASN A 166 1.49 17.28 -12.54
C ASN A 166 2.99 17.19 -12.20
N PRO A 167 3.76 18.27 -12.37
CA PRO A 167 5.22 18.26 -12.26
C PRO A 167 5.73 18.00 -10.83
N ASP A 168 4.90 18.19 -9.82
CA ASP A 168 5.28 18.00 -8.41
C ASP A 168 5.00 16.57 -7.90
N LEU A 169 4.22 15.79 -8.66
CA LEU A 169 3.81 14.45 -8.24
C LEU A 169 4.89 13.39 -8.52
N ILE A 170 5.12 12.54 -7.53
CA ILE A 170 5.88 11.29 -7.69
C ILE A 170 4.92 10.11 -7.57
N ALA A 171 4.79 9.29 -8.61
CA ALA A 171 4.12 8.01 -8.53
C ALA A 171 5.12 6.90 -8.24
N ALA A 172 5.14 6.40 -7.00
CA ALA A 172 5.89 5.21 -6.64
C ALA A 172 5.09 3.97 -7.09
N CYS A 173 5.73 3.09 -7.85
CA CYS A 173 5.11 1.90 -8.40
C CYS A 173 5.85 0.66 -7.90
N ILE A 174 5.19 -0.17 -7.09
CA ILE A 174 5.70 -1.50 -6.77
C ILE A 174 5.40 -2.39 -7.98
N VAL A 175 6.45 -2.94 -8.57
CA VAL A 175 6.37 -3.91 -9.67
C VAL A 175 6.66 -5.29 -9.09
N GLY A 176 5.72 -6.21 -9.17
CA GLY A 176 5.93 -7.60 -8.75
C GLY A 176 6.82 -8.37 -9.74
N ASP A 177 7.48 -9.41 -9.26
CA ASP A 177 8.33 -10.29 -10.06
C ASP A 177 7.58 -10.91 -11.25
N GLY A 178 6.46 -11.58 -10.99
CA GLY A 178 5.62 -12.16 -12.04
C GLY A 178 4.99 -11.13 -12.96
N GLU A 179 4.64 -9.94 -12.42
CA GLU A 179 4.15 -8.82 -13.22
C GLU A 179 5.22 -8.30 -14.18
N ALA A 180 6.48 -8.24 -13.72
CA ALA A 180 7.60 -7.74 -14.53
C ALA A 180 7.81 -8.53 -15.83
N GLU A 181 7.42 -9.80 -15.85
CA GLU A 181 7.51 -10.69 -17.01
C GLU A 181 6.35 -10.55 -17.99
N THR A 182 5.30 -9.80 -17.65
CA THR A 182 4.15 -9.59 -18.52
C THR A 182 4.48 -8.66 -19.70
N GLY A 183 3.85 -8.91 -20.86
CA GLY A 183 3.99 -8.04 -22.03
C GLY A 183 3.59 -6.60 -21.77
N PRO A 184 2.43 -6.33 -21.13
CA PRO A 184 2.01 -4.96 -20.80
C PRO A 184 3.03 -4.21 -19.94
N LEU A 185 3.60 -4.82 -18.90
CA LEU A 185 4.59 -4.14 -18.08
C LEU A 185 5.91 -3.92 -18.83
N ALA A 186 6.39 -4.92 -19.55
CA ALA A 186 7.61 -4.81 -20.34
C ALA A 186 7.54 -3.66 -21.36
N THR A 187 6.38 -3.46 -21.99
CA THR A 187 6.15 -2.34 -22.90
C THR A 187 5.97 -1.00 -22.17
N SER A 188 5.44 -1.00 -20.97
CA SER A 188 5.19 0.21 -20.17
C SER A 188 6.49 0.96 -19.81
N TRP A 189 7.63 0.31 -19.75
CA TRP A 189 8.92 0.99 -19.56
C TRP A 189 9.21 2.04 -20.64
N GLN A 190 8.64 1.88 -21.83
CA GLN A 190 8.79 2.86 -22.92
C GLN A 190 8.01 4.16 -22.64
N CYS A 191 7.03 4.15 -21.74
CA CYS A 191 6.21 5.33 -21.40
C CYS A 191 7.05 6.47 -20.81
N ASN A 192 8.22 6.17 -20.25
CA ASN A 192 9.16 7.20 -19.79
C ASN A 192 9.54 8.21 -20.89
N LYS A 193 9.45 7.83 -22.15
CA LYS A 193 9.73 8.72 -23.29
C LYS A 193 8.67 9.80 -23.50
N PHE A 194 7.48 9.62 -22.95
CA PHE A 194 6.37 10.54 -23.09
C PHE A 194 6.35 11.62 -22.00
N LEU A 195 7.09 11.44 -20.92
CA LEU A 195 7.16 12.41 -19.84
C LEU A 195 8.00 13.63 -20.24
N ASN A 196 7.42 14.80 -20.07
CA ASN A 196 8.13 16.07 -20.19
C ASN A 196 8.53 16.57 -18.78
N PRO A 197 9.83 16.60 -18.42
CA PRO A 197 10.26 16.94 -17.07
C PRO A 197 9.94 18.38 -16.63
N LYS A 198 9.34 19.19 -17.50
CA LYS A 198 8.89 20.57 -17.16
C LYS A 198 7.43 20.62 -16.77
N THR A 199 6.62 19.71 -17.26
CA THR A 199 5.15 19.75 -17.11
C THR A 199 4.60 18.51 -16.41
N ASP A 200 5.36 17.43 -16.39
CA ASP A 200 4.94 16.14 -15.85
C ASP A 200 5.77 15.77 -14.62
N GLY A 201 5.19 14.94 -13.77
CA GLY A 201 5.85 14.40 -12.59
C GLY A 201 6.83 13.27 -12.90
N ALA A 202 7.17 12.51 -11.88
CA ALA A 202 8.12 11.41 -11.98
C ALA A 202 7.51 10.08 -11.54
N VAL A 203 7.96 9.00 -12.16
CA VAL A 203 7.63 7.62 -11.75
C VAL A 203 8.84 7.00 -11.08
N LEU A 204 8.64 6.45 -9.87
CA LEU A 204 9.63 5.70 -9.11
C LEU A 204 9.25 4.21 -9.11
N PRO A 205 9.75 3.40 -10.05
CA PRO A 205 9.50 1.97 -10.05
C PRO A 205 10.35 1.26 -9.00
N ILE A 206 9.73 0.35 -8.25
CA ILE A 206 10.34 -0.44 -7.18
C ILE A 206 10.07 -1.91 -7.50
N LEU A 207 11.08 -2.64 -7.94
CA LEU A 207 10.95 -4.07 -8.19
C LEU A 207 10.90 -4.82 -6.85
N HIS A 208 9.86 -5.62 -6.69
CA HIS A 208 9.60 -6.44 -5.50
C HIS A 208 9.73 -7.93 -5.89
N LEU A 209 10.85 -8.53 -5.47
CA LEU A 209 11.21 -9.93 -5.70
C LEU A 209 10.81 -10.82 -4.54
#